data_1e2cd1964fe51b73a26377e1b3bf11a7
#
_entry.id   1e2cd1964fe51b73a26377e1b3bf11a7
#
_cell.length_a   1.000
_cell.length_b   1.000
_cell.length_c   1.000
_cell.angle_alpha   90.00
_cell.angle_beta   90.00
_cell.angle_gamma   90.00
#
_symmetry.space_group_name_H-M   'P 1'
#
loop_
_entity.id
_entity.type
_entity.pdbx_description
1 polymer ?
#
loop_
_entity_poly.entity_id
_entity_poly.type
_entity_poly.pdbx_seq_one_letter_code
_entity_poly.pdbx_strand_id
1 'polypeptide(L)'
;MISTPDLIDTLVAEAQPVRPLRPPVVRALCWLLFAALMLMLVALGHGVRPDLMLKLQQPVFATGVAAALTTGILAAIASFIASIPGRSQRWMLLPAPALALWLSTIGYGCLTNWVSIGADGISPGETARCLATLAVTGIPLSLVMLIMLRHVARLSPAPVAMTASLAVAAMTAVALSMFHPFDATVMILLWNFGVAALFLTLSGLYGRRLLEWVAARG
;
A
#
# COMPACT_ATOMS: atom_id res chain seq x y z
N MET A 1 29.62 8.19 -40.27
CA MET A 1 28.85 7.18 -39.55
C MET A 1 29.70 6.72 -38.37
N ILE A 2 29.24 6.94 -37.12
CA ILE A 2 29.95 6.45 -35.92
C ILE A 2 29.79 4.92 -35.91
N SER A 3 30.87 4.18 -35.74
CA SER A 3 30.80 2.72 -35.65
C SER A 3 30.23 2.29 -34.31
N THR A 4 29.62 1.11 -34.20
CA THR A 4 29.05 0.62 -32.93
C THR A 4 30.09 0.54 -31.81
N PRO A 5 31.33 0.11 -32.04
CA PRO A 5 32.40 0.17 -31.05
C PRO A 5 32.70 1.59 -30.55
N ASP A 6 32.85 2.55 -31.46
CA ASP A 6 33.13 3.96 -31.10
C ASP A 6 32.01 4.55 -30.27
N LEU A 7 30.74 4.20 -30.57
CA LEU A 7 29.59 4.64 -29.78
C LEU A 7 29.63 4.05 -28.37
N ILE A 8 29.97 2.76 -28.23
CA ILE A 8 30.11 2.10 -26.93
C ILE A 8 31.20 2.76 -26.12
N ASP A 9 32.36 3.03 -26.69
CA ASP A 9 33.50 3.64 -26.02
C ASP A 9 33.18 5.07 -25.58
N THR A 10 32.46 5.83 -26.40
CA THR A 10 31.99 7.17 -26.04
C THR A 10 31.00 7.13 -24.86
N LEU A 11 30.01 6.23 -24.90
CA LEU A 11 29.02 6.08 -23.83
C LEU A 11 29.66 5.61 -22.51
N VAL A 12 30.66 4.74 -22.57
CA VAL A 12 31.42 4.29 -21.40
C VAL A 12 32.26 5.42 -20.82
N ALA A 13 32.88 6.23 -21.66
CA ALA A 13 33.70 7.38 -21.22
C ALA A 13 32.86 8.49 -20.55
N GLU A 14 31.61 8.67 -21.00
CA GLU A 14 30.67 9.64 -20.46
C GLU A 14 29.83 9.08 -19.28
N ALA A 15 29.92 7.78 -18.99
CA ALA A 15 29.15 7.14 -17.92
C ALA A 15 29.56 7.66 -16.55
N GLN A 16 28.64 8.36 -15.90
CA GLN A 16 28.84 8.80 -14.52
C GLN A 16 28.58 7.66 -13.53
N PRO A 17 29.39 7.54 -12.46
CA PRO A 17 29.17 6.50 -11.47
C PRO A 17 27.85 6.70 -10.75
N VAL A 18 26.94 5.73 -10.89
CA VAL A 18 25.64 5.74 -10.22
C VAL A 18 25.74 5.06 -8.85
N ARG A 19 25.12 5.65 -7.84
CA ARG A 19 25.03 5.02 -6.52
C ARG A 19 24.07 3.82 -6.59
N PRO A 20 24.49 2.61 -6.22
CA PRO A 20 23.61 1.46 -6.24
C PRO A 20 22.47 1.65 -5.20
N LEU A 21 21.27 1.26 -5.60
CA LEU A 21 20.11 1.27 -4.69
C LEU A 21 20.28 0.19 -3.60
N ARG A 22 19.82 0.51 -2.39
CA ARG A 22 19.79 -0.47 -1.30
C ARG A 22 18.97 -1.70 -1.70
N PRO A 23 19.31 -2.91 -1.19
CA PRO A 23 18.54 -4.13 -1.46
C PRO A 23 17.04 -3.93 -1.19
N PRO A 24 16.15 -4.55 -2.01
CA PRO A 24 14.70 -4.35 -1.90
C PRO A 24 14.15 -4.76 -0.53
N VAL A 25 14.72 -5.81 0.07
CA VAL A 25 14.33 -6.26 1.42
C VAL A 25 14.63 -5.20 2.48
N VAL A 26 15.78 -4.54 2.42
CA VAL A 26 16.14 -3.46 3.36
C VAL A 26 15.17 -2.27 3.20
N ARG A 27 14.80 -1.95 1.96
CA ARG A 27 13.82 -0.88 1.69
C ARG A 27 12.43 -1.24 2.21
N ALA A 28 12.00 -2.48 2.01
CA ALA A 28 10.74 -2.99 2.56
C ALA A 28 10.75 -2.94 4.09
N LEU A 29 11.84 -3.37 4.74
CA LEU A 29 12.00 -3.30 6.20
C LEU A 29 11.94 -1.87 6.71
N CYS A 30 12.61 -0.92 6.07
CA CYS A 30 12.54 0.50 6.46
C CYS A 30 11.11 1.04 6.39
N TRP A 31 10.35 0.69 5.34
CA TRP A 31 8.96 1.09 5.23
C TRP A 31 8.07 0.41 6.27
N LEU A 32 8.26 -0.89 6.54
CA LEU A 32 7.52 -1.63 7.56
C LEU A 32 7.80 -1.11 8.97
N LEU A 33 9.04 -0.74 9.28
CA LEU A 33 9.40 -0.08 10.54
C LEU A 33 8.72 1.27 10.67
N PHE A 34 8.67 2.05 9.59
CA PHE A 34 7.92 3.30 9.58
C PHE A 34 6.41 3.06 9.78
N ALA A 35 5.84 2.03 9.14
CA ALA A 35 4.44 1.66 9.34
C ALA A 35 4.16 1.26 10.79
N ALA A 36 5.02 0.44 11.40
CA ALA A 36 4.91 0.06 12.81
C ALA A 36 5.01 1.27 13.75
N LEU A 37 5.93 2.21 13.47
CA LEU A 37 6.05 3.45 14.23
C LEU A 37 4.78 4.30 14.13
N MET A 38 4.22 4.44 12.93
CA MET A 38 2.98 5.18 12.71
C MET A 38 1.81 4.54 13.48
N LEU A 39 1.66 3.21 13.41
CA LEU A 39 0.64 2.49 14.17
C LEU A 39 0.82 2.69 15.68
N MET A 40 2.05 2.65 16.17
CA MET A 40 2.36 2.90 17.58
C MET A 40 2.00 4.34 18.00
N LEU A 41 2.34 5.33 17.18
CA LEU A 41 2.01 6.74 17.47
C LEU A 41 0.49 6.97 17.49
N VAL A 42 -0.25 6.36 16.59
CA VAL A 42 -1.72 6.43 16.58
C VAL A 42 -2.29 5.73 17.83
N ALA A 43 -1.71 4.59 18.24
CA ALA A 43 -2.11 3.90 19.47
C ALA A 43 -1.91 4.77 20.74
N LEU A 44 -0.78 5.48 20.79
CA LEU A 44 -0.48 6.37 21.92
C LEU A 44 -1.36 7.63 21.94
N GLY A 45 -1.69 8.16 20.75
CA GLY A 45 -2.48 9.39 20.65
C GLY A 45 -3.99 9.21 20.77
N HIS A 46 -4.54 8.16 20.17
CA HIS A 46 -6.00 7.91 20.14
C HIS A 46 -6.44 6.84 21.13
N GLY A 47 -5.50 6.08 21.69
CA GLY A 47 -5.80 4.90 22.50
C GLY A 47 -6.21 3.70 21.64
N VAL A 48 -6.04 2.52 22.19
CA VAL A 48 -6.51 1.27 21.58
C VAL A 48 -7.96 1.04 22.01
N ARG A 49 -8.79 0.46 21.14
CA ARG A 49 -10.20 0.16 21.46
C ARG A 49 -10.29 -0.72 22.71
N PRO A 50 -11.24 -0.42 23.66
CA PRO A 50 -11.29 -1.13 24.94
C PRO A 50 -11.60 -2.61 24.83
N ASP A 51 -12.35 -3.02 23.80
CA ASP A 51 -12.79 -4.39 23.55
C ASP A 51 -11.82 -5.20 22.64
N LEU A 52 -10.62 -4.66 22.33
CA LEU A 52 -9.67 -5.32 21.42
C LEU A 52 -9.31 -6.73 21.89
N MET A 53 -9.01 -6.90 23.17
CA MET A 53 -8.65 -8.22 23.73
C MET A 53 -9.77 -9.23 23.59
N LEU A 54 -11.03 -8.80 23.81
CA LEU A 54 -12.20 -9.64 23.61
C LEU A 54 -12.42 -10.00 22.13
N LYS A 55 -12.21 -9.02 21.23
CA LYS A 55 -12.32 -9.23 19.78
C LYS A 55 -11.22 -10.16 19.25
N LEU A 56 -10.01 -10.07 19.76
CA LEU A 56 -8.91 -10.97 19.39
C LEU A 56 -9.14 -12.44 19.80
N GLN A 57 -10.03 -12.69 20.76
CA GLN A 57 -10.46 -14.05 21.08
C GLN A 57 -11.46 -14.62 20.06
N GLN A 58 -12.05 -13.78 19.22
CA GLN A 58 -12.92 -14.21 18.12
C GLN A 58 -12.04 -14.69 16.95
N PRO A 59 -12.10 -15.97 16.53
CA PRO A 59 -11.18 -16.51 15.54
C PRO A 59 -11.28 -15.82 14.18
N VAL A 60 -12.46 -15.40 13.76
CA VAL A 60 -12.68 -14.70 12.49
C VAL A 60 -12.01 -13.33 12.50
N PHE A 61 -12.12 -12.57 13.59
CA PHE A 61 -11.48 -11.28 13.73
C PHE A 61 -9.95 -11.42 13.79
N ALA A 62 -9.43 -12.31 14.62
CA ALA A 62 -8.00 -12.55 14.76
C ALA A 62 -7.36 -13.01 13.44
N THR A 63 -8.00 -13.94 12.72
CA THR A 63 -7.52 -14.39 11.41
C THR A 63 -7.60 -13.27 10.37
N GLY A 64 -8.63 -12.43 10.40
CA GLY A 64 -8.78 -11.28 9.51
C GLY A 64 -7.65 -10.26 9.70
N VAL A 65 -7.35 -9.87 10.94
CA VAL A 65 -6.25 -8.94 11.26
C VAL A 65 -4.90 -9.54 10.90
N ALA A 66 -4.65 -10.82 11.23
CA ALA A 66 -3.40 -11.51 10.89
C ALA A 66 -3.22 -11.62 9.36
N ALA A 67 -4.28 -11.95 8.63
CA ALA A 67 -4.25 -12.02 7.17
C ALA A 67 -4.03 -10.65 6.53
N ALA A 68 -4.67 -9.58 7.04
CA ALA A 68 -4.43 -8.21 6.61
C ALA A 68 -2.97 -7.80 6.84
N LEU A 69 -2.43 -8.03 8.04
CA LEU A 69 -1.04 -7.73 8.38
C LEU A 69 -0.06 -8.47 7.45
N THR A 70 -0.28 -9.77 7.26
CA THR A 70 0.54 -10.61 6.36
C THR A 70 0.44 -10.11 4.92
N THR A 71 -0.75 -9.77 4.45
CA THR A 71 -0.95 -9.17 3.13
C THR A 71 -0.16 -7.89 2.97
N GLY A 72 -0.19 -6.99 3.95
CA GLY A 72 0.54 -5.73 3.94
C GLY A 72 2.06 -5.93 3.88
N ILE A 73 2.60 -6.86 4.69
CA ILE A 73 4.03 -7.20 4.69
C ILE A 73 4.45 -7.76 3.33
N LEU A 74 3.73 -8.77 2.83
CA LEU A 74 4.06 -9.42 1.55
C LEU A 74 3.89 -8.47 0.37
N ALA A 75 2.87 -7.61 0.38
CA ALA A 75 2.65 -6.61 -0.66
C ALA A 75 3.74 -5.53 -0.66
N ALA A 76 4.23 -5.09 0.51
CA ALA A 76 5.36 -4.18 0.61
C ALA A 76 6.64 -4.82 0.02
N ILE A 77 6.95 -6.05 0.40
CA ILE A 77 8.10 -6.79 -0.17
C ILE A 77 7.95 -6.92 -1.69
N ALA A 78 6.77 -7.34 -2.16
CA ALA A 78 6.48 -7.49 -3.59
C ALA A 78 6.66 -6.18 -4.37
N SER A 79 6.20 -5.03 -3.83
CA SER A 79 6.33 -3.73 -4.48
C SER A 79 7.79 -3.32 -4.68
N PHE A 80 8.65 -3.53 -3.68
CA PHE A 80 10.08 -3.22 -3.78
C PHE A 80 10.85 -4.20 -4.66
N ILE A 81 10.44 -5.48 -4.74
CA ILE A 81 11.03 -6.46 -5.67
C ILE A 81 10.59 -6.16 -7.10
N ALA A 82 9.28 -5.91 -7.32
CA ALA A 82 8.73 -5.59 -8.64
C ALA A 82 9.27 -4.27 -9.20
N SER A 83 9.77 -3.39 -8.34
CA SER A 83 10.38 -2.11 -8.75
C SER A 83 11.75 -2.29 -9.42
N ILE A 84 12.39 -3.47 -9.33
CA ILE A 84 13.71 -3.74 -9.93
C ILE A 84 13.52 -4.16 -11.39
N PRO A 85 14.19 -3.49 -12.36
CA PRO A 85 14.13 -3.88 -13.75
C PRO A 85 14.63 -5.33 -13.97
N GLY A 86 13.96 -6.07 -14.85
CA GLY A 86 14.33 -7.45 -15.17
C GLY A 86 13.87 -8.52 -14.16
N ARG A 87 13.22 -8.15 -13.06
CA ARG A 87 12.61 -9.12 -12.15
C ARG A 87 11.27 -9.62 -12.68
N SER A 88 11.02 -10.91 -12.45
CA SER A 88 9.77 -11.56 -12.85
C SER A 88 8.57 -10.90 -12.16
N GLN A 89 7.53 -10.59 -12.94
CA GLN A 89 6.26 -10.06 -12.40
C GLN A 89 5.51 -11.06 -11.50
N ARG A 90 5.92 -12.34 -11.48
CA ARG A 90 5.33 -13.36 -10.58
C ARG A 90 5.46 -12.99 -9.10
N TRP A 91 6.45 -12.17 -8.73
CA TRP A 91 6.59 -11.67 -7.36
C TRP A 91 5.41 -10.84 -6.87
N MET A 92 4.61 -10.29 -7.79
CA MET A 92 3.36 -9.58 -7.44
C MET A 92 2.28 -10.50 -6.87
N LEU A 93 2.35 -11.81 -7.15
CA LEU A 93 1.43 -12.81 -6.61
C LEU A 93 1.79 -13.21 -5.17
N LEU A 94 2.92 -12.71 -4.64
CA LEU A 94 3.36 -13.03 -3.28
C LEU A 94 2.30 -12.75 -2.20
N PRO A 95 1.57 -11.62 -2.20
CA PRO A 95 0.50 -11.36 -1.22
C PRO A 95 -0.81 -12.10 -1.52
N ALA A 96 -0.97 -12.74 -2.69
CA ALA A 96 -2.26 -13.29 -3.13
C ALA A 96 -2.88 -14.32 -2.16
N PRO A 97 -2.14 -15.29 -1.57
CA PRO A 97 -2.73 -16.24 -0.62
C PRO A 97 -3.24 -15.55 0.66
N ALA A 98 -2.47 -14.61 1.21
CA ALA A 98 -2.86 -13.88 2.40
C ALA A 98 -4.03 -12.93 2.12
N LEU A 99 -4.03 -12.29 0.94
CA LEU A 99 -5.15 -11.47 0.47
C LEU A 99 -6.42 -12.29 0.30
N ALA A 100 -6.36 -13.48 -0.28
CA ALA A 100 -7.50 -14.36 -0.43
C ALA A 100 -8.09 -14.77 0.93
N LEU A 101 -7.23 -15.08 1.91
CA LEU A 101 -7.67 -15.37 3.27
C LEU A 101 -8.32 -14.15 3.91
N TRP A 102 -7.73 -12.97 3.75
CA TRP A 102 -8.29 -11.72 4.27
C TRP A 102 -9.67 -11.41 3.68
N LEU A 103 -9.81 -11.50 2.34
CA LEU A 103 -11.09 -11.31 1.65
C LEU A 103 -12.14 -12.35 2.08
N SER A 104 -11.72 -13.60 2.34
CA SER A 104 -12.61 -14.65 2.83
C SER A 104 -13.18 -14.33 4.22
N THR A 105 -12.36 -13.76 5.12
CA THR A 105 -12.83 -13.34 6.45
C THR A 105 -13.83 -12.18 6.37
N ILE A 106 -13.62 -11.25 5.44
CA ILE A 106 -14.57 -10.15 5.17
C ILE A 106 -15.87 -10.70 4.60
N GLY A 107 -15.79 -11.56 3.58
CA GLY A 107 -16.96 -12.18 2.94
C GLY A 107 -17.78 -13.00 3.94
N TYR A 108 -17.11 -13.78 4.80
CA TYR A 108 -17.77 -14.50 5.87
C TYR A 108 -18.48 -13.56 6.85
N GLY A 109 -17.82 -12.47 7.27
CA GLY A 109 -18.42 -11.46 8.13
C GLY A 109 -19.64 -10.80 7.51
N CYS A 110 -19.60 -10.49 6.21
CA CYS A 110 -20.75 -9.95 5.48
C CYS A 110 -21.93 -10.93 5.37
N LEU A 111 -21.66 -12.23 5.23
CA LEU A 111 -22.68 -13.26 5.11
C LEU A 111 -23.33 -13.60 6.45
N THR A 112 -22.57 -13.60 7.54
CA THR A 112 -23.05 -13.99 8.86
C THR A 112 -23.68 -12.83 9.65
N ASN A 113 -23.13 -11.64 9.48
CA ASN A 113 -23.64 -10.40 10.05
C ASN A 113 -24.25 -9.56 8.94
N TRP A 114 -25.36 -10.04 8.34
CA TRP A 114 -26.15 -9.27 7.39
C TRP A 114 -26.34 -7.89 8.00
N VAL A 115 -25.70 -6.90 7.39
CA VAL A 115 -25.50 -5.54 7.92
C VAL A 115 -26.84 -5.01 8.40
N SER A 116 -27.10 -5.10 9.70
CA SER A 116 -28.11 -4.29 10.34
C SER A 116 -27.56 -2.87 10.39
N ILE A 117 -27.72 -2.15 9.29
CA ILE A 117 -27.65 -0.69 9.33
C ILE A 117 -28.85 -0.30 10.17
N GLY A 118 -28.61 -0.10 11.47
CA GLY A 118 -29.67 0.32 12.37
C GLY A 118 -30.32 1.59 11.81
N ALA A 119 -31.60 1.80 12.14
CA ALA A 119 -32.38 2.95 11.68
C ALA A 119 -31.73 4.30 12.04
N ASP A 120 -30.76 4.31 12.97
CA ASP A 120 -30.06 5.50 13.46
C ASP A 120 -28.89 5.95 12.57
N GLY A 121 -28.58 5.20 11.50
CA GLY A 121 -27.53 5.56 10.53
C GLY A 121 -26.13 5.69 11.15
N ILE A 122 -25.13 5.89 10.29
CA ILE A 122 -23.75 6.20 10.73
C ILE A 122 -23.75 7.66 11.22
N SER A 123 -23.42 7.90 12.49
CA SER A 123 -23.35 9.27 13.01
C SER A 123 -22.26 10.07 12.29
N PRO A 124 -22.49 11.36 11.97
CA PRO A 124 -21.48 12.18 11.29
C PRO A 124 -20.14 12.25 12.04
N GLY A 125 -20.17 12.17 13.37
CA GLY A 125 -18.97 12.16 14.20
C GLY A 125 -18.14 10.88 14.07
N GLU A 126 -18.78 9.75 13.91
CA GLU A 126 -18.10 8.44 13.71
C GLU A 126 -17.46 8.35 12.33
N THR A 127 -18.18 8.83 11.29
CA THR A 127 -17.63 8.94 9.95
C THR A 127 -16.40 9.84 9.91
N ALA A 128 -16.45 10.99 10.59
CA ALA A 128 -15.32 11.91 10.69
C ALA A 128 -14.12 11.28 11.39
N ARG A 129 -14.32 10.52 12.48
CA ARG A 129 -13.25 9.79 13.18
C ARG A 129 -12.64 8.70 12.29
N CYS A 130 -13.48 7.94 11.59
CA CYS A 130 -13.00 6.92 10.66
C CYS A 130 -12.15 7.53 9.53
N LEU A 131 -12.63 8.61 8.90
CA LEU A 131 -11.89 9.34 7.87
C LEU A 131 -10.59 9.94 8.41
N ALA A 132 -10.60 10.49 9.62
CA ALA A 132 -9.41 11.03 10.27
C ALA A 132 -8.36 9.93 10.50
N THR A 133 -8.76 8.77 11.02
CA THR A 133 -7.85 7.63 11.21
C THR A 133 -7.28 7.14 9.88
N LEU A 134 -8.12 7.03 8.84
CA LEU A 134 -7.69 6.69 7.48
C LEU A 134 -6.68 7.70 6.93
N ALA A 135 -6.95 8.99 7.09
CA ALA A 135 -6.08 10.05 6.59
C ALA A 135 -4.73 10.08 7.36
N VAL A 136 -4.78 10.03 8.69
CA VAL A 136 -3.59 10.09 9.55
C VAL A 136 -2.68 8.88 9.34
N THR A 137 -3.23 7.70 9.04
CA THR A 137 -2.42 6.50 8.77
C THR A 137 -2.08 6.36 7.29
N GLY A 138 -3.05 6.50 6.40
CA GLY A 138 -2.90 6.22 4.98
C GLY A 138 -2.06 7.25 4.23
N ILE A 139 -2.21 8.55 4.54
CA ILE A 139 -1.45 9.60 3.83
C ILE A 139 0.06 9.49 4.08
N PRO A 140 0.57 9.42 5.33
CA PRO A 140 2.00 9.28 5.57
C PRO A 140 2.58 7.97 5.00
N LEU A 141 1.87 6.85 5.15
CA LEU A 141 2.30 5.57 4.61
C LEU A 141 2.41 5.61 3.08
N SER A 142 1.42 6.21 2.41
CA SER A 142 1.43 6.40 0.95
C SER A 142 2.56 7.31 0.50
N LEU A 143 2.75 8.44 1.19
CA LEU A 143 3.78 9.41 0.85
C LEU A 143 5.18 8.82 0.95
N VAL A 144 5.49 8.14 2.06
CA VAL A 144 6.79 7.47 2.24
C VAL A 144 6.99 6.37 1.21
N MET A 145 5.96 5.56 0.91
CA MET A 145 6.02 4.55 -0.13
C MET A 145 6.34 5.17 -1.50
N LEU A 146 5.64 6.24 -1.88
CA LEU A 146 5.87 6.97 -3.13
C LEU A 146 7.28 7.55 -3.21
N ILE A 147 7.77 8.18 -2.12
CA ILE A 147 9.14 8.72 -2.07
C ILE A 147 10.17 7.61 -2.26
N MET A 148 9.97 6.45 -1.64
CA MET A 148 10.89 5.32 -1.76
C MET A 148 10.85 4.65 -3.14
N LEU A 149 9.72 4.72 -3.85
CA LEU A 149 9.52 4.11 -5.17
C LEU A 149 9.74 5.09 -6.34
N ARG A 150 9.79 6.39 -6.11
CA ARG A 150 9.82 7.44 -7.16
C ARG A 150 10.89 7.28 -8.25
N HIS A 151 12.05 6.73 -7.88
CA HIS A 151 13.17 6.57 -8.82
C HIS A 151 13.18 5.24 -9.55
N VAL A 152 12.40 4.25 -9.12
CA VAL A 152 12.49 2.86 -9.56
C VAL A 152 11.24 2.43 -10.33
N ALA A 153 10.08 3.04 -10.07
CA ALA A 153 8.80 2.69 -10.68
C ALA A 153 8.63 3.13 -12.15
N ARG A 154 9.65 3.74 -12.77
CA ARG A 154 9.54 4.30 -14.14
C ARG A 154 9.30 3.25 -15.23
N LEU A 155 9.78 2.03 -15.05
CA LEU A 155 9.73 0.96 -16.06
C LEU A 155 8.49 0.07 -15.98
N SER A 156 7.87 -0.05 -14.80
CA SER A 156 6.67 -0.86 -14.59
C SER A 156 5.77 -0.18 -13.55
N PRO A 157 5.15 0.96 -13.88
CA PRO A 157 4.43 1.78 -12.90
C PRO A 157 3.18 1.09 -12.36
N ALA A 158 2.38 0.44 -13.20
CA ALA A 158 1.11 -0.15 -12.80
C ALA A 158 1.24 -1.30 -11.77
N PRO A 159 2.05 -2.35 -12.02
CA PRO A 159 2.21 -3.44 -11.07
C PRO A 159 2.80 -2.98 -9.73
N VAL A 160 3.78 -2.08 -9.75
CA VAL A 160 4.37 -1.53 -8.53
C VAL A 160 3.36 -0.69 -7.76
N ALA A 161 2.56 0.14 -8.45
CA ALA A 161 1.52 0.95 -7.82
C ALA A 161 0.43 0.08 -7.18
N MET A 162 -0.01 -0.99 -7.84
CA MET A 162 -1.03 -1.91 -7.29
C MET A 162 -0.55 -2.59 -6.01
N THR A 163 0.65 -3.17 -6.02
CA THR A 163 1.21 -3.84 -4.83
C THR A 163 1.52 -2.85 -3.71
N ALA A 164 2.00 -1.65 -4.02
CA ALA A 164 2.24 -0.59 -3.06
C ALA A 164 0.93 -0.10 -2.43
N SER A 165 -0.11 0.13 -3.22
CA SER A 165 -1.44 0.51 -2.74
C SER A 165 -2.05 -0.57 -1.85
N LEU A 166 -1.89 -1.85 -2.22
CA LEU A 166 -2.34 -2.97 -1.42
C LEU A 166 -1.61 -3.02 -0.06
N ALA A 167 -0.30 -2.75 -0.03
CA ALA A 167 0.47 -2.69 1.21
C ALA A 167 -0.06 -1.61 2.15
N VAL A 168 -0.28 -0.40 1.63
CA VAL A 168 -0.83 0.72 2.41
C VAL A 168 -2.25 0.40 2.88
N ALA A 169 -3.10 -0.12 1.99
CA ALA A 169 -4.48 -0.49 2.30
C ALA A 169 -4.56 -1.51 3.44
N ALA A 170 -3.74 -2.55 3.36
CA ALA A 170 -3.72 -3.61 4.37
C ALA A 170 -3.22 -3.09 5.73
N MET A 171 -2.17 -2.25 5.78
CA MET A 171 -1.68 -1.64 7.02
C MET A 171 -2.70 -0.66 7.61
N THR A 172 -3.40 0.10 6.77
CA THR A 172 -4.47 1.01 7.22
C THR A 172 -5.67 0.22 7.75
N ALA A 173 -5.99 -0.93 7.16
CA ALA A 173 -7.03 -1.83 7.66
C ALA A 173 -6.68 -2.40 9.05
N VAL A 174 -5.40 -2.79 9.26
CA VAL A 174 -4.92 -3.20 10.60
C VAL A 174 -5.08 -2.06 11.60
N ALA A 175 -4.71 -0.82 11.23
CA ALA A 175 -4.89 0.35 12.08
C ALA A 175 -6.37 0.52 12.48
N LEU A 176 -7.27 0.50 11.52
CA LEU A 176 -8.71 0.65 11.79
C LEU A 176 -9.26 -0.47 12.66
N SER A 177 -8.84 -1.70 12.45
CA SER A 177 -9.24 -2.84 13.30
C SER A 177 -8.81 -2.66 14.77
N MET A 178 -7.69 -1.96 15.00
CA MET A 178 -7.16 -1.71 16.35
C MET A 178 -7.78 -0.48 17.04
N PHE A 179 -8.19 0.53 16.28
CA PHE A 179 -8.57 1.84 16.84
C PHE A 179 -10.04 2.19 16.66
N HIS A 180 -10.74 1.54 15.73
CA HIS A 180 -12.14 1.85 15.42
C HIS A 180 -13.09 0.74 15.92
N PRO A 181 -14.22 1.08 16.58
CA PRO A 181 -15.18 0.09 17.08
C PRO A 181 -15.99 -0.61 15.98
N PHE A 182 -16.07 -0.05 14.78
CA PHE A 182 -16.85 -0.60 13.67
C PHE A 182 -15.97 -1.30 12.62
N ASP A 183 -16.49 -2.38 12.03
CA ASP A 183 -15.82 -3.10 10.92
C ASP A 183 -15.94 -2.30 9.61
N ALA A 184 -15.04 -1.33 9.44
CA ALA A 184 -14.97 -0.50 8.24
C ALA A 184 -14.20 -1.14 7.07
N THR A 185 -13.92 -2.44 7.12
CA THR A 185 -13.01 -3.14 6.20
C THR A 185 -13.45 -3.02 4.73
N VAL A 186 -14.76 -3.13 4.46
CA VAL A 186 -15.30 -2.96 3.10
C VAL A 186 -15.09 -1.52 2.59
N MET A 187 -15.33 -0.53 3.45
CA MET A 187 -15.12 0.88 3.11
C MET A 187 -13.65 1.19 2.86
N ILE A 188 -12.74 0.59 3.62
CA ILE A 188 -11.29 0.72 3.45
C ILE A 188 -10.86 0.14 2.10
N LEU A 189 -11.33 -1.06 1.76
CA LEU A 189 -11.03 -1.69 0.47
C LEU A 189 -11.54 -0.83 -0.68
N LEU A 190 -12.80 -0.39 -0.64
CA LEU A 190 -13.38 0.48 -1.67
C LEU A 190 -12.59 1.78 -1.80
N TRP A 191 -12.23 2.43 -0.69
CA TRP A 191 -11.45 3.66 -0.70
C TRP A 191 -10.05 3.46 -1.28
N ASN A 192 -9.32 2.45 -0.83
CA ASN A 192 -7.96 2.21 -1.30
C ASN A 192 -7.91 1.72 -2.75
N PHE A 193 -8.82 0.82 -3.15
CA PHE A 193 -8.92 0.41 -4.56
C PHE A 193 -9.45 1.55 -5.43
N GLY A 194 -10.40 2.35 -4.94
CA GLY A 194 -10.89 3.54 -5.64
C GLY A 194 -9.79 4.57 -5.85
N VAL A 195 -9.01 4.87 -4.82
CA VAL A 195 -7.87 5.80 -4.90
C VAL A 195 -6.77 5.22 -5.81
N ALA A 196 -6.45 3.93 -5.70
CA ALA A 196 -5.47 3.28 -6.59
C ALA A 196 -5.93 3.31 -8.05
N ALA A 197 -7.19 3.01 -8.32
CA ALA A 197 -7.77 3.08 -9.66
C ALA A 197 -7.76 4.52 -10.21
N LEU A 198 -8.10 5.51 -9.38
CA LEU A 198 -8.01 6.92 -9.73
C LEU A 198 -6.58 7.33 -10.10
N PHE A 199 -5.59 6.96 -9.28
CA PHE A 199 -4.19 7.24 -9.59
C PHE A 199 -3.71 6.55 -10.86
N LEU A 200 -4.11 5.30 -11.10
CA LEU A 200 -3.77 4.57 -12.32
C LEU A 200 -4.39 5.21 -13.55
N THR A 201 -5.66 5.60 -13.48
CA THR A 201 -6.34 6.29 -14.60
C THR A 201 -5.74 7.65 -14.87
N LEU A 202 -5.49 8.46 -13.84
CA LEU A 202 -4.83 9.76 -13.98
C LEU A 202 -3.41 9.60 -14.54
N SER A 203 -2.65 8.64 -14.06
CA SER A 203 -1.31 8.33 -14.57
C SER A 203 -1.34 7.85 -16.03
N GLY A 204 -2.35 7.07 -16.42
CA GLY A 204 -2.57 6.66 -17.81
C GLY A 204 -2.94 7.81 -18.74
N LEU A 205 -3.81 8.70 -18.26
CA LEU A 205 -4.30 9.85 -19.05
C LEU A 205 -3.29 10.98 -19.15
N TYR A 206 -2.61 11.29 -18.05
CA TYR A 206 -1.71 12.44 -17.95
C TYR A 206 -0.22 12.08 -17.95
N GLY A 207 0.13 10.81 -17.79
CA GLY A 207 1.53 10.37 -17.66
C GLY A 207 2.39 10.73 -18.88
N ARG A 208 1.83 10.66 -20.10
CA ARG A 208 2.52 11.11 -21.32
C ARG A 208 2.78 12.63 -21.31
N ARG A 209 1.78 13.43 -20.95
CA ARG A 209 1.92 14.90 -20.87
C ARG A 209 2.87 15.33 -19.76
N LEU A 210 2.86 14.67 -18.61
CA LEU A 210 3.80 14.93 -17.52
C LEU A 210 5.24 14.53 -17.89
N LEU A 211 5.43 13.43 -18.61
CA LEU A 211 6.74 13.01 -19.10
C LEU A 211 7.28 13.97 -20.18
N GLU A 212 6.45 14.42 -21.11
CA GLU A 212 6.82 15.41 -22.12
C GLU A 212 7.18 16.76 -21.49
N TRP A 213 6.43 17.19 -20.45
CA TRP A 213 6.72 18.44 -19.74
C TRP A 213 8.01 18.38 -18.91
N VAL A 214 8.33 17.23 -18.31
CA VAL A 214 9.59 17.01 -17.58
C VAL A 214 10.77 16.87 -18.53
N ALA A 215 10.58 16.21 -19.69
CA ALA A 215 11.62 16.08 -20.73
C ALA A 215 11.95 17.40 -21.41
N ALA A 216 11.00 18.32 -21.51
CA ALA A 216 11.21 19.65 -22.11
C ALA A 216 12.01 20.64 -21.20
N ARG A 217 12.29 20.26 -19.94
CA ARG A 217 13.02 21.08 -18.97
C ARG A 217 14.40 20.56 -18.58
N GLY A 218 14.84 19.47 -19.16
CA GLY A 218 16.17 18.89 -19.01
C GLY A 218 16.92 18.88 -20.31
#